data_e2bc7a070cb89e5bb6facd2eec02d141
#
_entry.id   e2bc7a070cb89e5bb6facd2eec02d141
#
_cell.length_a   1.000
_cell.length_b   1.000
_cell.length_c   1.000
_cell.angle_alpha   90.00
_cell.angle_beta   90.00
_cell.angle_gamma   90.00
#
_symmetry.space_group_name_H-M   'P 1'
#
loop_
_entity.id
_entity.type
_entity.pdbx_description
1 polymer ?
#
loop_
_entity_poly.entity_id
_entity_poly.type
_entity_poly.pdbx_seq_one_letter_code
_entity_poly.pdbx_strand_id
1 'polypeptide(L)'
;MDVIDATPEARRPHRRRLAGAFGIVLIAAAGAVVGRLPTAAIVPVMVVLLAGIDLVSGVMAKSWADTHSGWLMLAGCAMYLVMFWIYGVSLRFGELSTITVGWVVLVTVGNMALDKVHYQVNFPTSKWLAAILAVALLAYLLIDVRGSESA
;
A
#
# COMPACT_ATOMS: atom_id res chain seq x y z
N MET A 1 25.16 0.77 -49.10
CA MET A 1 24.28 -0.24 -48.45
C MET A 1 24.05 0.26 -47.04
N ASP A 2 23.11 1.23 -46.95
CA ASP A 2 22.89 2.02 -45.71
C ASP A 2 21.92 1.28 -44.83
N VAL A 3 22.40 0.81 -43.68
CA VAL A 3 21.59 0.26 -42.59
C VAL A 3 20.89 1.45 -41.90
N ILE A 4 19.62 1.62 -42.20
CA ILE A 4 18.76 2.62 -41.53
C ILE A 4 18.54 2.14 -40.10
N ASP A 5 19.23 2.81 -39.17
CA ASP A 5 19.12 2.66 -37.73
C ASP A 5 17.74 3.14 -37.28
N ALA A 6 16.81 2.20 -37.09
CA ALA A 6 15.46 2.49 -36.63
C ALA A 6 15.51 2.81 -35.12
N THR A 7 15.56 4.10 -34.78
CA THR A 7 15.54 4.59 -33.41
C THR A 7 14.30 4.10 -32.65
N PRO A 8 14.44 3.54 -31.43
CA PRO A 8 13.32 2.97 -30.65
C PRO A 8 12.50 4.04 -29.89
N GLU A 9 12.54 5.29 -30.31
CA GLU A 9 11.94 6.42 -29.55
C GLU A 9 10.43 6.63 -29.71
N ALA A 10 9.77 5.96 -30.69
CA ALA A 10 8.38 6.24 -31.05
C ALA A 10 7.31 5.63 -30.10
N ARG A 11 7.67 4.82 -29.07
CA ARG A 11 6.69 4.12 -28.22
C ARG A 11 6.43 4.74 -26.83
N ARG A 12 7.00 5.89 -26.50
CA ARG A 12 6.97 6.44 -25.14
C ARG A 12 5.75 7.28 -24.69
N PRO A 13 4.89 7.90 -25.52
CA PRO A 13 3.84 8.78 -25.01
C PRO A 13 2.63 8.04 -24.39
N HIS A 14 2.32 6.81 -24.80
CA HIS A 14 1.12 6.11 -24.34
C HIS A 14 1.22 5.61 -22.88
N ARG A 15 2.40 5.23 -22.41
CA ARG A 15 2.59 4.73 -21.04
C ARG A 15 2.45 5.83 -19.97
N ARG A 16 2.79 7.08 -20.28
CA ARG A 16 2.68 8.20 -19.33
C ARG A 16 1.23 8.58 -19.01
N ARG A 17 0.33 8.45 -19.98
CA ARG A 17 -1.11 8.78 -19.79
C ARG A 17 -1.82 7.72 -18.94
N LEU A 18 -1.42 6.45 -19.02
CA LEU A 18 -2.02 5.35 -18.25
C LEU A 18 -1.72 5.44 -16.76
N ALA A 19 -0.53 5.87 -16.36
CA ALA A 19 -0.17 5.98 -14.94
C ALA A 19 -0.92 7.13 -14.22
N GLY A 20 -1.12 8.27 -14.89
CA GLY A 20 -1.92 9.37 -14.33
C GLY A 20 -3.41 8.98 -14.19
N ALA A 21 -3.96 8.28 -15.19
CA ALA A 21 -5.33 7.80 -15.14
C ALA A 21 -5.56 6.76 -14.03
N PHE A 22 -4.58 5.89 -13.78
CA PHE A 22 -4.67 4.88 -12.73
C PHE A 22 -4.74 5.50 -11.32
N GLY A 23 -3.94 6.54 -11.06
CA GLY A 23 -3.99 7.28 -9.78
C GLY A 23 -5.34 7.96 -9.55
N ILE A 24 -5.90 8.61 -10.57
CA ILE A 24 -7.20 9.29 -10.48
C ILE A 24 -8.33 8.27 -10.25
N VAL A 25 -8.30 7.13 -10.94
CA VAL A 25 -9.30 6.05 -10.77
C VAL A 25 -9.22 5.46 -9.36
N LEU A 26 -8.02 5.26 -8.81
CA LEU A 26 -7.82 4.76 -7.44
C LEU A 26 -8.39 5.74 -6.39
N ILE A 27 -8.14 7.04 -6.55
CA ILE A 27 -8.66 8.08 -5.66
C ILE A 27 -10.19 8.17 -5.76
N ALA A 28 -10.74 8.12 -6.97
CA ALA A 28 -12.19 8.14 -7.19
C ALA A 28 -12.87 6.87 -6.63
N ALA A 29 -12.25 5.71 -6.83
CA ALA A 29 -12.75 4.44 -6.28
C ALA A 29 -12.69 4.43 -4.75
N ALA A 30 -11.61 4.89 -4.15
CA ALA A 30 -11.49 5.02 -2.69
C ALA A 30 -12.57 5.97 -2.13
N GLY A 31 -12.80 7.12 -2.75
CA GLY A 31 -13.85 8.06 -2.35
C GLY A 31 -15.27 7.48 -2.47
N ALA A 32 -15.55 6.75 -3.56
CA ALA A 32 -16.86 6.12 -3.78
C ALA A 32 -17.13 4.95 -2.80
N VAL A 33 -16.10 4.21 -2.44
CA VAL A 33 -16.19 3.12 -1.46
C VAL A 33 -16.46 3.68 -0.07
N VAL A 34 -15.71 4.71 0.34
CA VAL A 34 -15.84 5.33 1.68
C VAL A 34 -17.22 5.93 1.88
N GLY A 35 -17.82 6.56 0.86
CA GLY A 35 -19.15 7.17 0.96
C GLY A 35 -20.32 6.18 1.14
N ARG A 36 -20.09 4.87 0.96
CA ARG A 36 -21.10 3.82 1.08
C ARG A 36 -20.93 2.92 2.31
N LEU A 37 -19.84 3.09 3.06
CA LEU A 37 -19.53 2.24 4.19
C LEU A 37 -20.16 2.77 5.49
N PRO A 38 -20.63 1.89 6.38
CA PRO A 38 -20.97 2.27 7.75
C PRO A 38 -19.70 2.82 8.43
N THR A 39 -19.87 3.84 9.27
CA THR A 39 -18.75 4.55 9.93
C THR A 39 -17.75 3.59 10.61
N ALA A 40 -18.26 2.51 11.23
CA ALA A 40 -17.43 1.50 11.86
C ALA A 40 -16.52 0.69 10.91
N ALA A 41 -16.84 0.66 9.61
CA ALA A 41 -16.05 -0.07 8.61
C ALA A 41 -15.03 0.85 7.90
N ILE A 42 -15.12 2.17 8.05
CA ILE A 42 -14.27 3.11 7.33
C ILE A 42 -12.79 2.93 7.75
N VAL A 43 -12.51 2.91 9.04
CA VAL A 43 -11.14 2.79 9.56
C VAL A 43 -10.46 1.48 9.12
N PRO A 44 -11.06 0.29 9.32
CA PRO A 44 -10.47 -0.95 8.83
C PRO A 44 -10.20 -0.95 7.32
N VAL A 45 -11.12 -0.44 6.52
CA VAL A 45 -10.96 -0.37 5.06
C VAL A 45 -9.81 0.57 4.67
N MET A 46 -9.69 1.73 5.33
CA MET A 46 -8.59 2.67 5.09
C MET A 46 -7.23 2.06 5.45
N VAL A 47 -7.16 1.33 6.57
CA VAL A 47 -5.93 0.64 7.00
C VAL A 47 -5.52 -0.43 5.98
N VAL A 48 -6.47 -1.21 5.46
CA VAL A 48 -6.20 -2.20 4.41
C VAL A 48 -5.74 -1.54 3.10
N LEU A 49 -6.37 -0.43 2.70
CA LEU A 49 -5.96 0.33 1.52
C LEU A 49 -4.55 0.89 1.65
N LEU A 50 -4.21 1.48 2.80
CA LEU A 50 -2.87 1.98 3.08
C LEU A 50 -1.84 0.87 3.01
N ALA A 51 -2.11 -0.27 3.65
CA ALA A 51 -1.23 -1.44 3.61
C ALA A 51 -1.05 -1.98 2.18
N GLY A 52 -2.12 -2.06 1.40
CA GLY A 52 -2.07 -2.52 0.01
C GLY A 52 -1.21 -1.61 -0.88
N ILE A 53 -1.37 -0.29 -0.75
CA ILE A 53 -0.58 0.68 -1.51
C ILE A 53 0.90 0.60 -1.11
N ASP A 54 1.19 0.47 0.17
CA ASP A 54 2.56 0.38 0.68
C ASP A 54 3.25 -0.91 0.21
N LEU A 55 2.56 -2.05 0.24
CA LEU A 55 3.07 -3.31 -0.31
C LEU A 55 3.41 -3.20 -1.80
N VAL A 56 2.54 -2.60 -2.61
CA VAL A 56 2.80 -2.37 -4.03
C VAL A 56 4.00 -1.44 -4.20
N SER A 57 4.09 -0.36 -3.43
CA SER A 57 5.23 0.57 -3.44
C SER A 57 6.54 -0.13 -3.07
N GLY A 58 6.50 -1.04 -2.09
CA GLY A 58 7.65 -1.86 -1.69
C GLY A 58 8.15 -2.78 -2.82
N VAL A 59 7.23 -3.46 -3.52
CA VAL A 59 7.58 -4.28 -4.70
C VAL A 59 8.18 -3.41 -5.82
N MET A 60 7.62 -2.22 -6.05
CA MET A 60 8.17 -1.29 -7.05
C MET A 60 9.56 -0.79 -6.66
N ALA A 61 9.80 -0.48 -5.38
CA ALA A 61 11.09 -0.08 -4.87
C ALA A 61 12.14 -1.19 -5.03
N LYS A 62 11.78 -2.45 -4.75
CA LYS A 62 12.67 -3.59 -4.97
C LYS A 62 12.98 -3.77 -6.46
N SER A 63 11.98 -3.70 -7.33
CA SER A 63 12.15 -3.77 -8.78
C SER A 63 13.03 -2.62 -9.31
N TRP A 64 12.92 -1.42 -8.72
CA TRP A 64 13.80 -0.30 -9.05
C TRP A 64 15.23 -0.57 -8.62
N ALA A 65 15.46 -1.13 -7.45
CA ALA A 65 16.80 -1.46 -6.96
C ALA A 65 17.51 -2.46 -7.91
N ASP A 66 16.76 -3.39 -8.51
CA ASP A 66 17.30 -4.38 -9.46
C ASP A 66 17.53 -3.79 -10.86
N THR A 67 16.64 -2.90 -11.33
CA THR A 67 16.64 -2.43 -12.74
C THR A 67 17.16 -1.01 -12.92
N HIS A 68 17.28 -0.22 -11.85
CA HIS A 68 17.65 1.21 -11.84
C HIS A 68 16.77 2.07 -12.77
N SER A 69 15.54 1.64 -13.04
CA SER A 69 14.61 2.32 -13.93
C SER A 69 14.02 3.57 -13.27
N GLY A 70 14.36 4.76 -13.78
CA GLY A 70 13.82 6.04 -13.25
C GLY A 70 12.30 6.13 -13.29
N TRP A 71 11.62 5.36 -14.17
CA TRP A 71 10.17 5.27 -14.21
C TRP A 71 9.59 4.59 -12.97
N LEU A 72 10.19 3.49 -12.49
CA LEU A 72 9.75 2.80 -11.29
C LEU A 72 9.90 3.67 -10.05
N MET A 73 10.99 4.43 -9.96
CA MET A 73 11.20 5.41 -8.90
C MET A 73 10.11 6.49 -8.91
N LEU A 74 9.82 7.08 -10.08
CA LEU A 74 8.78 8.10 -10.20
C LEU A 74 7.40 7.57 -9.84
N ALA A 75 7.06 6.36 -10.29
CA ALA A 75 5.79 5.71 -9.97
C ALA A 75 5.68 5.38 -8.47
N GLY A 76 6.75 4.91 -7.84
CA GLY A 76 6.81 4.69 -6.40
C GLY A 76 6.57 5.99 -5.61
N CYS A 77 7.24 7.09 -5.98
CA CYS A 77 7.00 8.39 -5.36
C CYS A 77 5.53 8.85 -5.51
N ALA A 78 4.93 8.66 -6.68
CA ALA A 78 3.53 9.01 -6.90
C ALA A 78 2.58 8.18 -6.00
N MET A 79 2.88 6.89 -5.80
CA MET A 79 2.12 6.01 -4.89
C MET A 79 2.23 6.48 -3.44
N TYR A 80 3.42 6.93 -2.97
CA TYR A 80 3.57 7.50 -1.63
C TYR A 80 2.80 8.80 -1.43
N LEU A 81 2.69 9.65 -2.45
CA LEU A 81 1.84 10.86 -2.39
C LEU A 81 0.36 10.49 -2.22
N VAL A 82 -0.12 9.49 -2.97
CA VAL A 82 -1.49 8.98 -2.83
C VAL A 82 -1.70 8.38 -1.44
N MET A 83 -0.75 7.60 -0.96
CA MET A 83 -0.79 7.00 0.38
C MET A 83 -0.86 8.08 1.47
N PHE A 84 -0.03 9.12 1.38
CA PHE A 84 -0.05 10.25 2.32
C PHE A 84 -1.41 10.96 2.34
N TRP A 85 -2.02 11.15 1.18
CA TRP A 85 -3.35 11.75 1.08
C TRP A 85 -4.42 10.87 1.73
N ILE A 86 -4.44 9.55 1.44
CA ILE A 86 -5.38 8.60 2.05
C ILE A 86 -5.17 8.55 3.57
N TYR A 87 -3.92 8.54 4.02
CA TYR A 87 -3.58 8.59 5.44
C TYR A 87 -4.14 9.85 6.12
N GLY A 88 -3.93 11.03 5.52
CA GLY A 88 -4.47 12.28 6.03
C GLY A 88 -6.01 12.29 6.09
N VAL A 89 -6.68 11.68 5.11
CA VAL A 89 -8.15 11.53 5.13
C VAL A 89 -8.60 10.54 6.21
N SER A 90 -7.87 9.44 6.40
CA SER A 90 -8.21 8.42 7.40
C SER A 90 -8.19 8.94 8.84
N LEU A 91 -7.32 9.92 9.13
CA LEU A 91 -7.22 10.58 10.44
C LEU A 91 -8.47 11.39 10.82
N ARG A 92 -9.39 11.64 9.88
CA ARG A 92 -10.70 12.25 10.19
C ARG A 92 -11.69 11.27 10.81
N PHE A 93 -11.43 9.96 10.67
CA PHE A 93 -12.36 8.91 11.07
C PHE A 93 -11.80 8.01 12.18
N GLY A 94 -10.54 8.17 12.56
CA GLY A 94 -9.91 7.36 13.59
C GLY A 94 -8.69 8.04 14.19
N GLU A 95 -8.25 7.50 15.31
CA GLU A 95 -7.07 7.99 16.02
C GLU A 95 -5.79 7.65 15.26
N LEU A 96 -4.81 8.55 15.35
CA LEU A 96 -3.49 8.42 14.74
C LEU A 96 -2.83 7.08 15.10
N SER A 97 -2.86 6.72 16.38
CA SER A 97 -2.25 5.48 16.91
C SER A 97 -2.87 4.24 16.30
N THR A 98 -4.20 4.14 16.28
CA THR A 98 -4.95 3.00 15.77
C THR A 98 -4.70 2.77 14.28
N ILE A 99 -4.76 3.84 13.48
CA ILE A 99 -4.53 3.76 12.03
C ILE A 99 -3.09 3.37 11.73
N THR A 100 -2.12 4.01 12.43
CA THR A 100 -0.69 3.76 12.19
C THR A 100 -0.30 2.35 12.59
N VAL A 101 -0.69 1.89 13.78
CA VAL A 101 -0.38 0.54 14.24
C VAL A 101 -1.03 -0.51 13.33
N GLY A 102 -2.30 -0.30 12.95
CA GLY A 102 -3.02 -1.19 12.06
C GLY A 102 -2.32 -1.34 10.71
N TRP A 103 -1.98 -0.23 10.09
CA TRP A 103 -1.25 -0.19 8.83
C TRP A 103 0.12 -0.88 8.92
N VAL A 104 0.97 -0.51 9.90
CA VAL A 104 2.31 -1.07 10.06
C VAL A 104 2.28 -2.59 10.27
N VAL A 105 1.34 -3.10 11.08
CA VAL A 105 1.18 -4.54 11.30
C VAL A 105 0.80 -5.25 10.00
N LEU A 106 -0.18 -4.73 9.25
CA LEU A 106 -0.61 -5.34 7.99
C LEU A 106 0.50 -5.33 6.93
N VAL A 107 1.24 -4.23 6.83
CA VAL A 107 2.40 -4.13 5.91
C VAL A 107 3.48 -5.14 6.30
N THR A 108 3.78 -5.26 7.59
CA THR A 108 4.80 -6.21 8.06
C THR A 108 4.42 -7.65 7.72
N VAL A 109 3.18 -8.06 8.01
CA VAL A 109 2.67 -9.40 7.68
C VAL A 109 2.63 -9.61 6.17
N GLY A 110 2.16 -8.60 5.41
CA GLY A 110 2.11 -8.63 3.96
C GLY A 110 3.49 -8.79 3.32
N ASN A 111 4.49 -8.05 3.80
CA ASN A 111 5.87 -8.19 3.34
C ASN A 111 6.44 -9.58 3.64
N MET A 112 6.19 -10.13 4.84
CA MET A 112 6.60 -11.50 5.16
C MET A 112 5.94 -12.53 4.24
N ALA A 113 4.66 -12.35 3.91
CA ALA A 113 3.95 -13.21 2.98
C ALA A 113 4.52 -13.11 1.55
N LEU A 114 4.77 -11.89 1.06
CA LEU A 114 5.41 -11.64 -0.24
C LEU A 114 6.81 -12.25 -0.32
N ASP A 115 7.63 -12.05 0.69
CA ASP A 115 8.98 -12.61 0.75
C ASP A 115 8.95 -14.13 0.72
N LYS A 116 8.01 -14.76 1.43
CA LYS A 116 7.87 -16.21 1.42
C LYS A 116 7.35 -16.75 0.08
N VAL A 117 6.31 -16.12 -0.48
CA VAL A 117 5.62 -16.65 -1.68
C VAL A 117 6.38 -16.29 -2.96
N HIS A 118 6.83 -15.03 -3.07
CA HIS A 118 7.41 -14.52 -4.32
C HIS A 118 8.93 -14.68 -4.35
N TYR A 119 9.60 -14.41 -3.22
CA TYR A 119 11.06 -14.47 -3.13
C TYR A 119 11.58 -15.75 -2.48
N GLN A 120 10.68 -16.67 -2.08
CA GLN A 120 11.00 -17.96 -1.48
C GLN A 120 11.96 -17.92 -0.27
N VAL A 121 11.87 -16.83 0.50
CA VAL A 121 12.68 -16.64 1.70
C VAL A 121 12.16 -17.54 2.81
N ASN A 122 13.05 -18.37 3.39
CA ASN A 122 12.71 -19.19 4.54
C ASN A 122 12.89 -18.39 5.84
N PHE A 123 11.79 -18.11 6.52
CA PHE A 123 11.83 -17.44 7.81
C PHE A 123 11.86 -18.44 8.96
N PRO A 124 12.66 -18.18 10.01
CA PRO A 124 12.63 -18.96 11.24
C PRO A 124 11.25 -18.81 11.93
N THR A 125 10.85 -19.83 12.65
CA THR A 125 9.55 -19.90 13.36
C THR A 125 9.33 -18.70 14.30
N SER A 126 10.41 -18.17 14.88
CA SER A 126 10.37 -16.98 15.76
C SER A 126 9.80 -15.74 15.07
N LYS A 127 10.10 -15.54 13.78
CA LYS A 127 9.52 -14.40 13.01
C LYS A 127 8.01 -14.55 12.79
N TRP A 128 7.55 -15.79 12.56
CA TRP A 128 6.11 -16.07 12.44
C TRP A 128 5.37 -15.84 13.75
N LEU A 129 5.95 -16.28 14.88
CA LEU A 129 5.40 -16.02 16.21
C LEU A 129 5.31 -14.51 16.50
N ALA A 130 6.34 -13.74 16.16
CA ALA A 130 6.32 -12.28 16.30
C ALA A 130 5.21 -11.62 15.44
N ALA A 131 5.02 -12.08 14.20
CA ALA A 131 3.96 -11.58 13.32
C ALA A 131 2.55 -11.89 13.87
N ILE A 132 2.34 -13.12 14.38
CA ILE A 132 1.08 -13.52 15.00
C ILE A 132 0.79 -12.66 16.24
N LEU A 133 1.80 -12.44 17.09
CA LEU A 133 1.66 -11.58 18.26
C LEU A 133 1.32 -10.15 17.89
N ALA A 134 1.95 -9.58 16.84
CA ALA A 134 1.65 -8.25 16.35
C ALA A 134 0.21 -8.13 15.84
N VAL A 135 -0.30 -9.15 15.12
CA VAL A 135 -1.70 -9.20 14.67
C VAL A 135 -2.67 -9.31 15.85
N ALA A 136 -2.33 -10.12 16.88
CA ALA A 136 -3.15 -10.24 18.09
C ALA A 136 -3.22 -8.92 18.86
N LEU A 137 -2.10 -8.19 18.97
CA LEU A 137 -2.04 -6.87 19.57
C LEU A 137 -2.88 -5.84 18.81
N LEU A 138 -2.83 -5.88 17.47
CA LEU A 138 -3.68 -5.04 16.63
C LEU A 138 -5.16 -5.34 16.86
N ALA A 139 -5.55 -6.62 16.89
CA ALA A 139 -6.92 -7.02 17.15
C ALA A 139 -7.41 -6.52 18.52
N TYR A 140 -6.56 -6.61 19.54
CA TYR A 140 -6.84 -6.08 20.87
C TYR A 140 -7.08 -4.57 20.85
N LEU A 141 -6.21 -3.79 20.21
CA LEU A 141 -6.34 -2.34 20.09
C LEU A 141 -7.64 -1.93 19.34
N LEU A 142 -8.03 -2.68 18.31
CA LEU A 142 -9.26 -2.41 17.56
C LEU A 142 -10.53 -2.72 18.35
N ILE A 143 -10.48 -3.66 19.30
CA ILE A 143 -11.62 -4.01 20.18
C ILE A 143 -11.77 -2.97 21.29
N ASP A 144 -10.68 -2.51 21.87
CA ASP A 144 -10.67 -1.55 22.98
C ASP A 144 -11.25 -0.19 22.57
N VAL A 145 -10.95 0.27 21.36
CA VAL A 145 -11.54 1.51 20.80
C VAL A 145 -13.07 1.46 20.73
N ARG A 146 -13.67 0.28 20.51
CA ARG A 146 -15.13 0.12 20.50
C ARG A 146 -15.75 0.17 21.90
N GLY A 147 -15.00 -0.17 22.93
CA GLY A 147 -15.44 -0.11 24.32
C GLY A 147 -15.53 1.30 24.89
N SER A 148 -14.66 2.21 24.45
CA SER A 148 -14.60 3.59 24.97
C SER A 148 -15.65 4.53 24.36
N GLU A 149 -16.24 4.21 23.19
CA GLU A 149 -17.35 4.99 22.61
C GLU A 149 -18.71 4.69 23.24
N SER A 150 -18.83 3.64 24.06
CA SER A 150 -20.08 3.21 24.70
C SER A 150 -20.17 3.61 26.19
N ALA A 151 -19.21 4.32 26.72
CA ALA A 151 -19.16 4.85 28.09
C ALA A 151 -19.37 6.36 28.11
#